data_f464de825f3034bc817dcb22877a2559
#
_entry.id   f464de825f3034bc817dcb22877a2559
#
_cell.length_a   1.000
_cell.length_b   1.000
_cell.length_c   1.000
_cell.angle_alpha   90.00
_cell.angle_beta   90.00
_cell.angle_gamma   90.00
#
_symmetry.space_group_name_H-M   'P 1'
#
loop_
_entity.id
_entity.type
_entity.pdbx_description
1 polymer ?
#
loop_
_entity_poly.entity_id
_entity_poly.type
_entity_poly.pdbx_seq_one_letter_code
_entity_poly.pdbx_strand_id
1 'polypeptide(L)'
;MWGDITLVAAERRLLANALLDLGNERFVLLSESCIPLYNLTTVHAVLAATDTSFVESVATPARHDAVFAARHGITAARWRKGAQWFEVDRGLALEVVSDGTYYPTFRDHCAGRRACLMDEHYLPTLLSVLAWPRGANRTLTFADWDRRRRTGFHPHAHQAEEVTAGLIGEIRSGERAGANCSAYGDAASGVCYLFARKFMPDTLETLLRLAPKVLGFG
;
A
#
# COMPACT_ATOMS: atom_id res chain seq x y z
N MET A 1 -14.19 7.65 -7.73
CA MET A 1 -14.57 8.17 -6.39
C MET A 1 -13.79 7.38 -5.36
N TRP A 2 -13.37 7.99 -4.23
CA TRP A 2 -12.60 7.28 -3.18
C TRP A 2 -13.39 6.07 -2.65
N GLY A 3 -12.70 4.93 -2.47
CA GLY A 3 -13.30 3.66 -2.07
C GLY A 3 -14.13 2.93 -3.15
N ASP A 4 -14.25 3.53 -4.33
CA ASP A 4 -15.01 2.95 -5.44
C ASP A 4 -14.15 1.92 -6.19
N ILE A 5 -14.80 0.92 -6.77
CA ILE A 5 -14.14 -0.14 -7.57
C ILE A 5 -13.36 0.42 -8.77
N THR A 6 -13.66 1.64 -9.21
CA THR A 6 -12.90 2.30 -10.28
C THR A 6 -11.45 2.58 -9.91
N LEU A 7 -11.13 2.71 -8.61
CA LEU A 7 -9.74 2.79 -8.15
C LEU A 7 -9.01 1.48 -8.42
N VAL A 8 -9.60 0.34 -8.06
CA VAL A 8 -9.04 -0.98 -8.37
C VAL A 8 -8.89 -1.18 -9.88
N ALA A 9 -9.86 -0.72 -10.67
CA ALA A 9 -9.75 -0.75 -12.13
C ALA A 9 -8.55 0.07 -12.65
N ALA A 10 -8.30 1.23 -12.05
CA ALA A 10 -7.14 2.06 -12.37
C ALA A 10 -5.82 1.37 -11.95
N GLU A 11 -5.75 0.81 -10.74
CA GLU A 11 -4.58 0.05 -10.24
C GLU A 11 -4.24 -1.12 -11.16
N ARG A 12 -5.25 -1.93 -11.54
CA ARG A 12 -5.09 -3.05 -12.49
C ARG A 12 -4.56 -2.56 -13.85
N ARG A 13 -5.05 -1.42 -14.33
CA ARG A 13 -4.61 -0.83 -15.60
C ARG A 13 -3.18 -0.30 -15.53
N LEU A 14 -2.79 0.30 -14.41
CA LEU A 14 -1.40 0.73 -14.16
C LEU A 14 -0.46 -0.48 -14.12
N LEU A 15 -0.81 -1.54 -13.39
CA LEU A 15 -0.03 -2.78 -13.35
C LEU A 15 0.08 -3.43 -14.73
N ALA A 16 -1.02 -3.50 -15.50
CA ALA A 16 -1.01 -4.06 -16.85
C ALA A 16 -0.06 -3.32 -17.79
N ASN A 17 -0.04 -1.98 -17.74
CA ASN A 17 0.90 -1.17 -18.52
C ASN A 17 2.35 -1.37 -18.06
N ALA A 18 2.60 -1.38 -16.75
CA ALA A 18 3.94 -1.57 -16.22
C ALA A 18 4.50 -2.98 -16.51
N LEU A 19 3.65 -3.99 -16.61
CA LEU A 19 4.03 -5.36 -16.96
C LEU A 19 4.48 -5.53 -18.42
N LEU A 20 4.20 -4.57 -19.31
CA LEU A 20 4.67 -4.59 -20.71
C LEU A 20 6.19 -4.50 -20.79
N ASP A 21 6.84 -3.83 -19.84
CA ASP A 21 8.29 -3.91 -19.70
C ASP A 21 8.67 -5.18 -18.93
N LEU A 22 9.39 -6.08 -19.62
CA LEU A 22 9.81 -7.36 -19.04
C LEU A 22 10.88 -7.21 -17.95
N GLY A 23 11.57 -6.07 -17.92
CA GLY A 23 12.55 -5.73 -16.89
C GLY A 23 11.93 -5.28 -15.56
N ASN A 24 10.63 -4.94 -15.54
CA ASN A 24 9.97 -4.55 -14.31
C ASN A 24 9.62 -5.77 -13.45
N GLU A 25 10.26 -5.90 -12.30
CA GLU A 25 10.05 -7.01 -11.36
C GLU A 25 9.24 -6.61 -10.12
N ARG A 26 9.25 -5.31 -9.77
CA ARG A 26 8.60 -4.76 -8.56
C ARG A 26 7.69 -3.59 -8.92
N PHE A 27 6.51 -3.56 -8.33
CA PHE A 27 5.48 -2.57 -8.63
C PHE A 27 5.00 -1.94 -7.32
N VAL A 28 5.15 -0.61 -7.21
CA VAL A 28 4.78 0.15 -6.02
C VAL A 28 3.65 1.10 -6.38
N LEU A 29 2.53 1.03 -5.66
CA LEU A 29 1.45 2.00 -5.81
C LEU A 29 1.74 3.25 -4.98
N LEU A 30 1.87 4.38 -5.65
CA LEU A 30 2.08 5.68 -5.04
C LEU A 30 1.04 6.69 -5.55
N SER A 31 0.77 7.73 -4.76
CA SER A 31 0.01 8.91 -5.18
C SER A 31 0.92 10.12 -5.24
N GLU A 32 0.38 11.23 -5.75
CA GLU A 32 1.04 12.54 -5.81
C GLU A 32 1.43 13.10 -4.43
N SER A 33 0.80 12.62 -3.38
CA SER A 33 1.08 13.03 -1.99
C SER A 33 2.01 12.06 -1.24
N CYS A 34 2.56 11.06 -1.94
CA CYS A 34 3.58 10.16 -1.39
C CYS A 34 4.97 10.74 -1.62
N ILE A 35 5.85 10.53 -0.64
CA ILE A 35 7.28 10.85 -0.75
C ILE A 35 8.11 9.59 -0.53
N PRO A 36 9.29 9.45 -1.17
CA PRO A 36 10.27 8.45 -0.79
C PRO A 36 10.93 8.86 0.54
N LEU A 37 11.24 7.87 1.37
CA LEU A 37 11.98 8.08 2.62
C LEU A 37 13.48 7.83 2.46
N TYR A 38 13.89 7.20 1.38
CA TYR A 38 15.28 6.86 1.03
C TYR A 38 15.54 7.21 -0.43
N ASN A 39 16.81 7.28 -0.81
CA ASN A 39 17.19 7.43 -2.20
C ASN A 39 16.80 6.19 -3.02
N LEU A 40 16.75 6.34 -4.35
CA LEU A 40 16.33 5.27 -5.26
C LEU A 40 17.20 4.01 -5.15
N THR A 41 18.51 4.18 -4.95
CA THR A 41 19.44 3.06 -4.79
C THR A 41 19.08 2.20 -3.58
N THR A 42 18.76 2.83 -2.44
CA THR A 42 18.34 2.13 -1.23
C THR A 42 16.98 1.46 -1.42
N VAL A 43 16.00 2.18 -1.99
CA VAL A 43 14.67 1.62 -2.27
C VAL A 43 14.80 0.39 -3.19
N HIS A 44 15.56 0.52 -4.27
CA HIS A 44 15.81 -0.59 -5.20
C HIS A 44 16.51 -1.77 -4.50
N ALA A 45 17.56 -1.51 -3.73
CA ALA A 45 18.30 -2.57 -3.03
C ALA A 45 17.40 -3.36 -2.08
N VAL A 46 16.52 -2.68 -1.32
CA VAL A 46 15.57 -3.35 -0.41
C VAL A 46 14.57 -4.20 -1.19
N LEU A 47 14.00 -3.68 -2.27
CA LEU A 47 12.98 -4.39 -3.04
C LEU A 47 13.58 -5.53 -3.89
N ALA A 48 14.79 -5.36 -4.40
CA ALA A 48 15.48 -6.40 -5.17
C ALA A 48 16.02 -7.55 -4.30
N ALA A 49 16.21 -7.32 -2.99
CA ALA A 49 16.69 -8.34 -2.07
C ALA A 49 15.62 -9.35 -1.63
N THR A 50 14.37 -9.19 -2.07
CA THR A 50 13.26 -10.05 -1.65
C THR A 50 12.32 -10.37 -2.81
N ASP A 51 11.69 -11.53 -2.75
CA ASP A 51 10.56 -11.93 -3.60
C ASP A 51 9.20 -11.74 -2.89
N THR A 52 9.22 -11.18 -1.67
CA THR A 52 8.02 -10.95 -0.86
C THR A 52 7.26 -9.71 -1.35
N SER A 53 5.95 -9.83 -1.51
CA SER A 53 5.03 -8.73 -1.74
C SER A 53 4.54 -8.13 -0.42
N PHE A 54 4.45 -6.82 -0.33
CA PHE A 54 4.04 -6.10 0.88
C PHE A 54 2.63 -5.54 0.70
N VAL A 55 1.66 -6.29 1.23
CA VAL A 55 0.23 -5.97 1.21
C VAL A 55 -0.32 -6.17 2.61
N GLU A 56 -0.76 -5.10 3.25
CA GLU A 56 -1.45 -5.23 4.53
C GLU A 56 -2.75 -6.02 4.35
N SER A 57 -2.99 -7.02 5.21
CA SER A 57 -4.08 -7.98 5.05
C SER A 57 -4.62 -8.44 6.40
N VAL A 58 -5.53 -7.65 6.97
CA VAL A 58 -6.15 -7.90 8.27
C VAL A 58 -7.51 -8.54 8.10
N ALA A 59 -7.80 -9.59 8.87
CA ALA A 59 -9.10 -10.25 8.85
C ALA A 59 -10.22 -9.31 9.33
N THR A 60 -11.26 -9.14 8.52
CA THR A 60 -12.41 -8.27 8.85
C THR A 60 -13.75 -8.99 8.57
N PRO A 61 -14.01 -10.15 9.18
CA PRO A 61 -15.17 -10.98 8.85
C PRO A 61 -16.51 -10.26 9.07
N ALA A 62 -16.59 -9.33 10.02
CA ALA A 62 -17.79 -8.54 10.29
C ALA A 62 -18.20 -7.58 9.16
N ARG A 63 -17.29 -7.31 8.19
CA ARG A 63 -17.55 -6.47 7.00
C ARG A 63 -17.84 -7.27 5.75
N HIS A 64 -17.88 -8.60 5.85
CA HIS A 64 -18.14 -9.48 4.72
C HIS A 64 -19.61 -9.43 4.32
N ASP A 65 -19.88 -9.30 3.01
CA ASP A 65 -21.22 -9.44 2.45
C ASP A 65 -21.39 -10.85 1.87
N ALA A 66 -22.50 -11.50 2.21
CA ALA A 66 -22.79 -12.87 1.81
C ALA A 66 -22.78 -13.11 0.29
N VAL A 67 -22.97 -12.08 -0.51
CA VAL A 67 -22.91 -12.19 -2.00
C VAL A 67 -21.56 -12.70 -2.47
N PHE A 68 -20.48 -12.37 -1.77
CA PHE A 68 -19.14 -12.83 -2.13
C PHE A 68 -18.96 -14.35 -1.89
N ALA A 69 -19.57 -14.87 -0.84
CA ALA A 69 -19.57 -16.32 -0.58
C ALA A 69 -20.41 -17.08 -1.62
N ALA A 70 -21.56 -16.54 -2.00
CA ALA A 70 -22.49 -17.19 -2.94
C ALA A 70 -21.92 -17.31 -4.36
N ARG A 71 -21.14 -16.32 -4.81
CA ARG A 71 -20.64 -16.30 -6.20
C ARG A 71 -19.36 -17.11 -6.41
N HIS A 72 -18.37 -16.95 -5.54
CA HIS A 72 -17.03 -17.54 -5.74
C HIS A 72 -16.42 -18.11 -4.46
N GLY A 73 -17.21 -18.40 -3.43
CA GLY A 73 -16.72 -18.99 -2.20
C GLY A 73 -15.78 -18.07 -1.41
N ILE A 74 -15.84 -16.75 -1.61
CA ILE A 74 -15.09 -15.80 -0.79
C ILE A 74 -15.79 -15.72 0.57
N THR A 75 -15.40 -16.58 1.50
CA THR A 75 -16.03 -16.67 2.81
C THR A 75 -15.60 -15.52 3.73
N ALA A 76 -16.36 -15.28 4.80
CA ALA A 76 -15.99 -14.32 5.84
C ALA A 76 -14.59 -14.58 6.44
N ALA A 77 -14.19 -15.85 6.53
CA ALA A 77 -12.86 -16.25 7.01
C ALA A 77 -11.72 -15.80 6.05
N ARG A 78 -12.02 -15.62 4.77
CA ARG A 78 -11.07 -15.14 3.74
C ARG A 78 -11.13 -13.64 3.51
N TRP A 79 -12.16 -12.96 4.03
CA TRP A 79 -12.35 -11.53 3.83
C TRP A 79 -11.31 -10.71 4.57
N ARG A 80 -10.64 -9.82 3.86
CA ARG A 80 -9.53 -9.02 4.36
C ARG A 80 -9.72 -7.54 4.07
N LYS A 81 -9.05 -6.72 4.87
CA LYS A 81 -8.90 -5.29 4.67
C LYS A 81 -7.44 -4.92 4.88
N GLY A 82 -6.92 -3.99 4.09
CA GLY A 82 -5.58 -3.45 4.25
C GLY A 82 -5.49 -2.01 3.79
N ALA A 83 -4.29 -1.45 3.83
CA ALA A 83 -3.99 -0.18 3.19
C ALA A 83 -4.14 -0.32 1.67
N GLN A 84 -4.60 0.74 1.01
CA GLN A 84 -4.58 0.82 -0.45
C GLN A 84 -3.15 0.71 -1.01
N TRP A 85 -2.15 1.16 -0.24
CA TRP A 85 -0.75 1.28 -0.68
C TRP A 85 -0.05 -0.05 -0.53
N PHE A 86 0.35 -0.60 -1.66
CA PHE A 86 1.00 -1.89 -1.74
C PHE A 86 2.30 -1.82 -2.53
N GLU A 87 3.09 -2.84 -2.36
CA GLU A 87 4.21 -3.20 -3.19
C GLU A 87 4.10 -4.69 -3.52
N VAL A 88 4.17 -5.03 -4.82
CA VAL A 88 3.97 -6.40 -5.29
C VAL A 88 5.08 -6.85 -6.24
N ASP A 89 5.42 -8.14 -6.17
CA ASP A 89 6.28 -8.77 -7.15
C ASP A 89 5.57 -8.98 -8.50
N ARG A 90 6.34 -9.31 -9.53
CA ARG A 90 5.81 -9.54 -10.88
C ARG A 90 4.77 -10.67 -10.92
N GLY A 91 4.99 -11.73 -10.13
CA GLY A 91 4.06 -12.87 -10.07
C GLY A 91 2.69 -12.44 -9.56
N LEU A 92 2.63 -11.71 -8.44
CA LEU A 92 1.38 -11.21 -7.91
C LEU A 92 0.74 -10.15 -8.81
N ALA A 93 1.54 -9.29 -9.44
CA ALA A 93 1.02 -8.32 -10.41
C ALA A 93 0.31 -9.00 -11.59
N LEU A 94 0.86 -10.11 -12.10
CA LEU A 94 0.23 -10.93 -13.14
C LEU A 94 -1.08 -11.53 -12.64
N GLU A 95 -1.13 -12.12 -11.44
CA GLU A 95 -2.37 -12.65 -10.84
C GLU A 95 -3.45 -11.56 -10.72
N VAL A 96 -3.08 -10.37 -10.25
CA VAL A 96 -4.01 -9.25 -10.13
C VAL A 96 -4.58 -8.83 -11.49
N VAL A 97 -3.72 -8.72 -12.52
CA VAL A 97 -4.15 -8.27 -13.85
C VAL A 97 -4.98 -9.34 -14.56
N SER A 98 -4.61 -10.62 -14.41
CA SER A 98 -5.32 -11.73 -15.06
C SER A 98 -6.57 -12.20 -14.31
N ASP A 99 -6.84 -11.70 -13.07
CA ASP A 99 -7.99 -12.13 -12.30
C ASP A 99 -9.32 -11.84 -13.02
N GLY A 100 -9.83 -12.87 -13.66
CA GLY A 100 -11.15 -12.91 -14.30
C GLY A 100 -12.23 -13.58 -13.44
N THR A 101 -11.85 -14.07 -12.24
CA THR A 101 -12.75 -14.83 -11.37
C THR A 101 -13.30 -13.96 -10.25
N TYR A 102 -12.44 -13.37 -9.45
CA TYR A 102 -12.85 -12.63 -8.24
C TYR A 102 -13.15 -11.16 -8.54
N TYR A 103 -12.29 -10.49 -9.32
CA TYR A 103 -12.48 -9.08 -9.66
C TYR A 103 -13.88 -8.76 -10.23
N PRO A 104 -14.47 -9.55 -11.16
CA PRO A 104 -15.82 -9.26 -11.64
C PRO A 104 -16.88 -9.22 -10.53
N THR A 105 -16.74 -10.07 -9.49
CA THR A 105 -17.68 -10.05 -8.36
C THR A 105 -17.57 -8.76 -7.55
N PHE A 106 -16.34 -8.29 -7.28
CA PHE A 106 -16.12 -7.00 -6.63
C PHE A 106 -16.67 -5.84 -7.47
N ARG A 107 -16.36 -5.85 -8.76
CA ARG A 107 -16.85 -4.83 -9.71
C ARG A 107 -18.38 -4.75 -9.73
N ASP A 108 -19.03 -5.88 -9.92
CA ASP A 108 -20.48 -5.92 -10.17
C ASP A 108 -21.27 -5.65 -8.87
N HIS A 109 -20.77 -6.10 -7.72
CA HIS A 109 -21.42 -5.86 -6.43
C HIS A 109 -21.22 -4.44 -5.93
N CYS A 110 -20.05 -3.85 -6.15
CA CYS A 110 -19.67 -2.57 -5.55
C CYS A 110 -19.78 -1.36 -6.49
N ALA A 111 -20.19 -1.55 -7.73
CA ALA A 111 -20.43 -0.45 -8.66
C ALA A 111 -21.45 0.54 -8.08
N GLY A 112 -21.02 1.79 -7.87
CA GLY A 112 -21.83 2.86 -7.31
C GLY A 112 -22.10 2.77 -5.80
N ARG A 113 -21.51 1.83 -5.07
CA ARG A 113 -21.66 1.67 -3.61
C ARG A 113 -20.48 2.28 -2.87
N ARG A 114 -20.65 3.45 -2.27
CA ARG A 114 -19.59 4.16 -1.52
C ARG A 114 -19.04 3.40 -0.31
N ALA A 115 -19.82 2.50 0.29
CA ALA A 115 -19.43 1.78 1.50
C ALA A 115 -18.53 0.56 1.26
N CYS A 116 -18.28 0.20 0.01
CA CYS A 116 -17.52 -1.00 -0.31
C CYS A 116 -16.02 -0.90 -0.02
N LEU A 117 -15.39 0.28 -0.14
CA LEU A 117 -13.94 0.50 0.07
C LEU A 117 -13.08 -0.56 -0.63
N MET A 118 -13.32 -0.76 -1.93
CA MET A 118 -12.76 -1.89 -2.66
C MET A 118 -11.25 -1.81 -2.89
N ASP A 119 -10.70 -0.62 -2.94
CA ASP A 119 -9.27 -0.32 -2.92
C ASP A 119 -8.56 -0.86 -1.66
N GLU A 120 -9.30 -1.01 -0.55
CA GLU A 120 -8.80 -1.56 0.70
C GLU A 120 -9.16 -3.05 0.92
N HIS A 121 -10.09 -3.60 0.14
CA HIS A 121 -10.59 -4.97 0.32
C HIS A 121 -10.18 -5.95 -0.79
N TYR A 122 -10.12 -5.52 -2.05
CA TYR A 122 -9.90 -6.41 -3.19
C TYR A 122 -8.56 -7.14 -3.10
N LEU A 123 -7.44 -6.41 -3.12
CA LEU A 123 -6.12 -7.03 -3.15
C LEU A 123 -5.82 -7.88 -1.90
N PRO A 124 -6.06 -7.40 -0.66
CA PRO A 124 -5.86 -8.23 0.53
C PRO A 124 -6.72 -9.51 0.53
N THR A 125 -7.95 -9.43 0.04
CA THR A 125 -8.84 -10.61 -0.05
C THR A 125 -8.35 -11.56 -1.13
N LEU A 126 -7.91 -11.06 -2.29
CA LEU A 126 -7.31 -11.86 -3.36
C LEU A 126 -6.13 -12.70 -2.85
N LEU A 127 -5.18 -12.08 -2.13
CA LEU A 127 -4.07 -12.82 -1.51
C LEU A 127 -4.55 -13.92 -0.57
N SER A 128 -5.60 -13.62 0.23
CA SER A 128 -6.17 -14.58 1.18
C SER A 128 -6.82 -15.77 0.48
N VAL A 129 -7.58 -15.56 -0.61
CA VAL A 129 -8.25 -16.65 -1.33
C VAL A 129 -7.27 -17.48 -2.13
N LEU A 130 -6.24 -16.86 -2.72
CA LEU A 130 -5.15 -17.54 -3.43
C LEU A 130 -4.16 -18.24 -2.47
N ALA A 131 -4.25 -17.98 -1.15
CA ALA A 131 -3.24 -18.40 -0.18
C ALA A 131 -1.83 -18.03 -0.64
N TRP A 132 -1.64 -16.77 -1.08
CA TRP A 132 -0.40 -16.31 -1.68
C TRP A 132 0.80 -16.52 -0.74
N PRO A 133 1.82 -17.30 -1.14
CA PRO A 133 2.84 -17.76 -0.20
C PRO A 133 3.89 -16.71 0.16
N ARG A 134 4.04 -15.67 -0.67
CA ARG A 134 5.08 -14.63 -0.52
C ARG A 134 4.47 -13.28 -0.17
N GLY A 135 3.53 -13.23 0.75
CA GLY A 135 2.90 -12.01 1.25
C GLY A 135 3.35 -11.64 2.65
N ALA A 136 3.98 -10.48 2.84
CA ALA A 136 4.12 -9.87 4.15
C ALA A 136 2.83 -9.10 4.47
N ASN A 137 2.26 -9.36 5.65
CA ASN A 137 1.04 -8.69 6.10
C ASN A 137 1.36 -7.29 6.65
N ARG A 138 1.92 -6.43 5.82
CA ARG A 138 2.19 -5.01 6.11
C ARG A 138 2.35 -4.20 4.83
N THR A 139 2.28 -2.89 4.93
CA THR A 139 2.64 -1.95 3.86
C THR A 139 4.04 -1.38 4.08
N LEU A 140 4.71 -0.97 3.00
CA LEU A 140 5.95 -0.17 3.03
C LEU A 140 5.68 1.34 2.92
N THR A 141 4.42 1.77 2.90
CA THR A 141 4.02 3.17 2.86
C THR A 141 3.40 3.59 4.20
N PHE A 142 4.08 4.46 4.92
CA PHE A 142 3.55 5.07 6.14
C PHE A 142 2.37 5.98 5.82
N ALA A 143 1.33 5.92 6.66
CA ALA A 143 0.24 6.90 6.69
C ALA A 143 -0.06 7.26 8.16
N ASP A 144 -0.10 8.56 8.48
CA ASP A 144 -0.30 9.02 9.86
C ASP A 144 -1.79 8.95 10.26
N TRP A 145 -2.16 7.86 10.91
CA TRP A 145 -3.52 7.63 11.42
C TRP A 145 -3.73 8.05 12.88
N ASP A 146 -2.81 8.79 13.48
CA ASP A 146 -2.99 9.29 14.84
C ASP A 146 -4.27 10.12 14.92
N ARG A 147 -5.19 9.67 15.77
CA ARG A 147 -6.53 10.30 15.94
C ARG A 147 -6.47 11.76 16.35
N ARG A 148 -5.37 12.19 16.96
CA ARG A 148 -5.18 13.59 17.41
C ARG A 148 -4.78 14.51 16.25
N ARG A 149 -4.22 13.96 15.17
CA ARG A 149 -3.70 14.71 14.01
C ARG A 149 -4.55 14.56 12.77
N ARG A 150 -5.15 13.37 12.54
CA ARG A 150 -5.96 13.11 11.34
C ARG A 150 -7.26 13.92 11.32
N THR A 151 -7.76 14.23 10.13
CA THR A 151 -9.03 14.91 9.92
C THR A 151 -10.05 13.93 9.32
N GLY A 152 -11.13 13.66 10.07
CA GLY A 152 -12.19 12.77 9.61
C GLY A 152 -11.71 11.34 9.33
N PHE A 153 -11.97 10.86 8.13
CA PHE A 153 -11.63 9.49 7.66
C PHE A 153 -10.33 9.42 6.85
N HIS A 154 -9.51 10.47 6.87
CA HIS A 154 -8.24 10.51 6.14
C HIS A 154 -7.06 10.56 7.11
N PRO A 155 -5.89 10.01 6.73
CA PRO A 155 -4.67 10.19 7.50
C PRO A 155 -4.29 11.68 7.53
N HIS A 156 -3.48 12.06 8.52
CA HIS A 156 -2.94 13.41 8.61
C HIS A 156 -2.21 13.82 7.32
N ALA A 157 -2.39 15.05 6.91
CA ALA A 157 -1.73 15.65 5.76
C ALA A 157 -0.70 16.67 6.26
N HIS A 158 0.59 16.28 6.18
CA HIS A 158 1.70 17.11 6.64
C HIS A 158 1.81 18.40 5.82
N GLN A 159 1.95 19.53 6.53
CA GLN A 159 2.17 20.86 5.95
C GLN A 159 3.68 21.18 6.00
N ALA A 160 4.09 22.25 5.30
CA ALA A 160 5.50 22.63 5.16
C ALA A 160 6.23 22.81 6.51
N GLU A 161 5.54 23.36 7.52
CA GLU A 161 6.08 23.65 8.85
C GLU A 161 6.38 22.39 9.65
N GLU A 162 5.69 21.29 9.36
CA GLU A 162 5.83 20.02 10.07
C GLU A 162 7.00 19.18 9.54
N VAL A 163 7.47 19.49 8.30
CA VAL A 163 8.48 18.67 7.61
C VAL A 163 9.87 19.01 8.14
N THR A 164 10.41 18.09 8.91
CA THR A 164 11.76 18.17 9.50
C THR A 164 12.55 16.88 9.26
N ALA A 165 13.87 16.95 9.43
CA ALA A 165 14.71 15.74 9.44
C ALA A 165 14.30 14.77 10.56
N GLY A 166 13.87 15.29 11.71
CA GLY A 166 13.34 14.50 12.82
C GLY A 166 12.10 13.71 12.43
N LEU A 167 11.10 14.36 11.81
CA LEU A 167 9.90 13.67 11.32
C LEU A 167 10.24 12.51 10.35
N ILE A 168 11.15 12.74 9.41
CA ILE A 168 11.57 11.68 8.48
C ILE A 168 12.25 10.53 9.24
N GLY A 169 13.08 10.84 10.25
CA GLY A 169 13.74 9.86 11.14
C GLY A 169 12.72 9.02 11.91
N GLU A 170 11.75 9.66 12.57
CA GLU A 170 10.66 9.00 13.33
C GLU A 170 9.83 8.05 12.45
N ILE A 171 9.55 8.46 11.21
CA ILE A 171 8.82 7.60 10.26
C ILE A 171 9.69 6.40 9.86
N ARG A 172 10.96 6.62 9.53
CA ARG A 172 11.89 5.55 9.13
C ARG A 172 12.08 4.51 10.23
N SER A 173 12.25 4.97 11.47
CA SER A 173 12.44 4.09 12.64
C SER A 173 11.17 3.33 13.04
N GLY A 174 10.01 3.74 12.55
CA GLY A 174 8.72 3.23 12.97
C GLY A 174 8.18 3.84 14.26
N GLU A 175 8.95 4.72 14.91
CA GLU A 175 8.54 5.38 16.16
C GLU A 175 7.22 6.11 16.01
N ARG A 176 7.04 6.83 14.90
CA ARG A 176 5.80 7.55 14.58
C ARG A 176 4.57 6.66 14.49
N ALA A 177 4.75 5.41 14.11
CA ALA A 177 3.69 4.39 13.99
C ALA A 177 3.59 3.50 15.23
N GLY A 178 4.50 3.61 16.18
CA GLY A 178 4.65 2.63 17.26
C GLY A 178 5.02 1.23 16.74
N ALA A 179 5.72 1.15 15.60
CA ALA A 179 6.06 -0.10 14.94
C ALA A 179 7.45 -0.58 15.36
N ASN A 180 7.59 -1.89 15.58
CA ASN A 180 8.89 -2.55 15.77
C ASN A 180 9.29 -3.26 14.46
N CYS A 181 10.10 -2.59 13.66
CA CYS A 181 10.49 -3.08 12.33
C CYS A 181 11.38 -4.32 12.37
N SER A 182 12.17 -4.49 13.43
CA SER A 182 13.01 -5.67 13.60
C SER A 182 12.20 -6.94 13.89
N ALA A 183 10.94 -6.78 14.30
CA ALA A 183 10.06 -7.91 14.61
C ALA A 183 9.35 -8.49 13.39
N TYR A 184 9.46 -7.86 12.21
CA TYR A 184 8.72 -8.31 11.02
C TYR A 184 9.22 -9.64 10.46
N GLY A 185 10.50 -9.98 10.65
CA GLY A 185 11.06 -11.27 10.23
C GLY A 185 11.03 -11.54 8.73
N ASP A 186 10.70 -10.54 7.91
CA ASP A 186 10.73 -10.60 6.45
C ASP A 186 12.07 -10.11 5.89
N ALA A 187 12.27 -10.23 4.57
CA ALA A 187 13.50 -9.85 3.91
C ALA A 187 13.81 -8.34 3.95
N ALA A 188 12.81 -7.49 4.24
CA ALA A 188 12.97 -6.08 4.51
C ALA A 188 13.08 -5.79 6.01
N SER A 189 13.46 -6.79 6.83
CA SER A 189 13.65 -6.66 8.27
C SER A 189 14.60 -5.52 8.61
N GLY A 190 14.18 -4.65 9.55
CA GLY A 190 14.91 -3.43 9.90
C GLY A 190 14.49 -2.18 9.10
N VAL A 191 13.71 -2.31 8.02
CA VAL A 191 13.12 -1.19 7.30
C VAL A 191 11.62 -1.15 7.59
N CYS A 192 11.16 -0.10 8.29
CA CYS A 192 9.74 0.07 8.56
C CYS A 192 8.97 0.48 7.30
N TYR A 193 9.39 1.57 6.71
CA TYR A 193 8.72 2.17 5.57
C TYR A 193 9.74 2.68 4.56
N LEU A 194 9.45 2.51 3.28
CA LEU A 194 10.20 3.09 2.16
C LEU A 194 9.57 4.39 1.66
N PHE A 195 8.28 4.56 1.89
CA PHE A 195 7.49 5.70 1.44
C PHE A 195 6.65 6.23 2.60
N ALA A 196 6.17 7.47 2.46
CA ALA A 196 5.25 8.07 3.43
C ALA A 196 4.23 8.99 2.75
N ARG A 197 3.07 9.14 3.39
CA ARG A 197 1.96 10.02 2.98
C ARG A 197 1.13 10.49 4.19
N LYS A 198 0.38 11.61 4.11
CA LYS A 198 0.24 12.53 2.98
C LYS A 198 1.15 13.73 3.21
N PHE A 199 1.81 14.16 2.16
CA PHE A 199 2.57 15.43 2.16
C PHE A 199 1.88 16.38 1.18
N MET A 200 1.58 17.59 1.65
CA MET A 200 0.89 18.58 0.86
C MET A 200 1.84 19.24 -0.14
N PRO A 201 1.34 19.84 -1.25
CA PRO A 201 2.20 20.43 -2.27
C PRO A 201 3.17 21.49 -1.75
N ASP A 202 2.80 22.23 -0.69
CA ASP A 202 3.64 23.25 -0.05
C ASP A 202 4.87 22.66 0.66
N THR A 203 4.90 21.36 0.93
CA THR A 203 6.05 20.66 1.53
C THR A 203 7.22 20.50 0.58
N LEU A 204 7.02 20.65 -0.74
CA LEU A 204 8.00 20.30 -1.77
C LEU A 204 9.35 21.02 -1.57
N GLU A 205 9.34 22.33 -1.38
CA GLU A 205 10.56 23.12 -1.18
C GLU A 205 11.36 22.69 0.06
N THR A 206 10.65 22.38 1.15
CA THR A 206 11.26 21.91 2.39
C THR A 206 11.86 20.51 2.19
N LEU A 207 11.14 19.62 1.53
CA LEU A 207 11.62 18.26 1.20
C LEU A 207 12.87 18.31 0.30
N LEU A 208 12.87 19.13 -0.75
CA LEU A 208 14.03 19.29 -1.63
C LEU A 208 15.27 19.80 -0.90
N ARG A 209 15.11 20.74 0.06
CA ARG A 209 16.21 21.22 0.90
C ARG A 209 16.75 20.15 1.85
N LEU A 210 15.90 19.27 2.34
CA LEU A 210 16.27 18.18 3.24
C LEU A 210 16.87 16.98 2.50
N ALA A 211 16.48 16.74 1.26
CA ALA A 211 16.82 15.56 0.48
C ALA A 211 18.34 15.24 0.46
N PRO A 212 19.27 16.18 0.20
CA PRO A 212 20.71 15.88 0.22
C PRO A 212 21.19 15.34 1.57
N LYS A 213 20.66 15.89 2.67
CA LYS A 213 21.10 15.53 4.02
C LYS A 213 20.44 14.25 4.54
N VAL A 214 19.17 14.05 4.23
CA VAL A 214 18.34 13.00 4.82
C VAL A 214 18.24 11.78 3.93
N LEU A 215 18.14 11.97 2.61
CA LEU A 215 17.96 10.90 1.64
C LEU A 215 19.26 10.49 0.95
N GLY A 216 20.34 11.26 1.13
CA GLY A 216 21.61 10.99 0.46
C GLY A 216 21.53 11.26 -1.05
N PHE A 217 20.71 12.23 -1.45
CA PHE A 217 20.73 12.77 -2.81
C PHE A 217 21.80 13.86 -2.88
N GLY A 218 22.82 13.65 -3.66
CA GLY A 218 23.92 14.58 -3.91
C GLY A 218 24.85 14.02 -4.94
#